data_2bc115d47ad363baa6c1a10236fa9b8f
#
_entry.id   2bc115d47ad363baa6c1a10236fa9b8f
#
_cell.length_a   1.000
_cell.length_b   1.000
_cell.length_c   1.000
_cell.angle_alpha   90.00
_cell.angle_beta   90.00
_cell.angle_gamma   90.00
#
_symmetry.space_group_name_H-M   'P 1'
#
loop_
_entity.id
_entity.type
_entity.pdbx_description
1 polymer ?
#
loop_
_entity_poly.entity_id
_entity_poly.type
_entity_poly.pdbx_seq_one_letter_code
_entity_poly.pdbx_strand_id
1 'polypeptide(L)'
;MEPRIVDVSAEHIRQIEEIERDCFSRPWTAEQLKSQMRDEQHEFIAAVSDGRVLGYVGLMYVLDEGYISNVAVHPDARRQGIGDTLIDALAAKAAELELAFLTLEVRESNAPAITLYAKHGFHPVGKTKNYYDAPKEDAVLMTCYLK
;
A
#
# COMPACT_ATOMS: atom_id res chain seq x y z
N MET A 1 -19.78 -3.63 -10.07
CA MET A 1 -18.74 -3.56 -11.11
C MET A 1 -17.38 -3.88 -10.52
N GLU A 2 -16.67 -4.78 -11.16
CA GLU A 2 -15.39 -5.21 -10.63
C GLU A 2 -14.26 -4.25 -11.03
N PRO A 3 -13.42 -3.89 -10.09
CA PRO A 3 -12.29 -3.03 -10.41
C PRO A 3 -11.23 -3.79 -11.22
N ARG A 4 -10.51 -3.07 -12.06
CA ARG A 4 -9.35 -3.59 -12.76
C ARG A 4 -8.09 -3.15 -12.03
N ILE A 5 -7.12 -4.04 -11.96
CA ILE A 5 -5.81 -3.70 -11.42
C ILE A 5 -4.93 -3.23 -12.56
N VAL A 6 -4.36 -2.06 -12.40
CA VAL A 6 -3.49 -1.44 -13.41
C VAL A 6 -2.23 -0.91 -12.77
N ASP A 7 -1.18 -0.76 -13.58
CA ASP A 7 0.00 -0.03 -13.14
C ASP A 7 -0.35 1.45 -13.09
N VAL A 8 0.11 2.15 -12.06
CA VAL A 8 -0.15 3.58 -11.92
C VAL A 8 0.61 4.35 -13.01
N SER A 9 -0.09 5.26 -13.68
CA SER A 9 0.49 6.15 -14.66
C SER A 9 0.17 7.60 -14.31
N ALA A 10 0.67 8.53 -15.12
CA ALA A 10 0.49 9.96 -14.86
C ALA A 10 -0.98 10.36 -14.72
N GLU A 11 -1.88 9.70 -15.45
CA GLU A 11 -3.31 10.03 -15.40
C GLU A 11 -3.97 9.71 -14.05
N HIS A 12 -3.35 8.85 -13.23
CA HIS A 12 -3.90 8.44 -11.94
C HIS A 12 -3.42 9.33 -10.78
N ILE A 13 -2.36 10.08 -10.98
CA ILE A 13 -1.67 10.80 -9.90
C ILE A 13 -2.56 11.75 -9.13
N ARG A 14 -3.40 12.52 -9.82
CA ARG A 14 -4.28 13.49 -9.16
C ARG A 14 -5.25 12.79 -8.21
N GLN A 15 -5.84 11.70 -8.65
CA GLN A 15 -6.77 10.95 -7.83
C GLN A 15 -6.08 10.30 -6.64
N ILE A 16 -4.87 9.79 -6.84
CA ILE A 16 -4.09 9.19 -5.75
C ILE A 16 -3.73 10.27 -4.72
N GLU A 17 -3.37 11.46 -5.15
CA GLU A 17 -3.09 12.57 -4.24
C GLU A 17 -4.31 12.90 -3.38
N GLU A 18 -5.51 12.88 -3.98
CA GLU A 18 -6.74 13.10 -3.24
C GLU A 18 -6.99 12.01 -2.20
N ILE A 19 -6.76 10.75 -2.56
CA ILE A 19 -6.88 9.63 -1.63
C ILE A 19 -5.90 9.79 -0.47
N GLU A 20 -4.66 10.19 -0.75
CA GLU A 20 -3.67 10.43 0.28
C GLU A 20 -4.12 11.49 1.27
N ARG A 21 -4.70 12.60 0.77
CA ARG A 21 -5.20 13.67 1.64
C ARG A 21 -6.36 13.21 2.51
N ASP A 22 -7.21 12.32 1.99
CA ASP A 22 -8.37 11.81 2.73
C ASP A 22 -8.00 10.74 3.75
N CYS A 23 -6.89 10.04 3.55
CA CYS A 23 -6.52 8.89 4.36
C CYS A 23 -5.42 9.16 5.38
N PHE A 24 -4.56 10.14 5.14
CA PHE A 24 -3.35 10.29 5.95
C PHE A 24 -3.17 11.73 6.44
N SER A 25 -2.61 11.85 7.66
CA SER A 25 -2.29 13.14 8.26
C SER A 25 -1.09 13.80 7.59
N ARG A 26 -0.21 13.01 6.98
CA ARG A 26 0.93 13.49 6.21
C ARG A 26 0.90 12.88 4.81
N PRO A 27 0.00 13.40 3.97
CA PRO A 27 -0.20 12.81 2.64
C PRO A 27 0.98 13.10 1.71
N TRP A 28 1.23 12.16 0.80
CA TRP A 28 2.18 12.39 -0.27
C TRP A 28 1.56 13.34 -1.30
N THR A 29 2.37 14.22 -1.84
CA THR A 29 1.97 15.14 -2.90
C THR A 29 2.15 14.47 -4.26
N ALA A 30 1.53 15.07 -5.29
CA ALA A 30 1.71 14.61 -6.68
C ALA A 30 3.19 14.59 -7.07
N GLU A 31 3.95 15.58 -6.62
CA GLU A 31 5.40 15.66 -6.89
C GLU A 31 6.16 14.49 -6.28
N GLN A 32 5.85 14.15 -5.02
CA GLN A 32 6.47 13.03 -4.33
C GLN A 32 6.12 11.70 -5.00
N LEU A 33 4.86 11.52 -5.39
CA LEU A 33 4.40 10.32 -6.09
C LEU A 33 5.13 10.15 -7.41
N LYS A 34 5.23 11.23 -8.19
CA LYS A 34 5.96 11.19 -9.47
C LYS A 34 7.43 10.86 -9.29
N SER A 35 8.05 11.41 -8.24
CA SER A 35 9.45 11.13 -7.93
C SER A 35 9.68 9.65 -7.64
N GLN A 36 8.80 9.06 -6.85
CA GLN A 36 8.90 7.63 -6.52
C GLN A 36 8.65 6.74 -7.75
N MET A 37 7.76 7.15 -8.63
CA MET A 37 7.46 6.39 -9.84
C MET A 37 8.62 6.33 -10.83
N ARG A 38 9.56 7.26 -10.75
CA ARG A 38 10.76 7.25 -11.60
C ARG A 38 11.83 6.28 -11.11
N ASP A 39 11.68 5.80 -9.89
CA ASP A 39 12.63 4.86 -9.30
C ASP A 39 12.33 3.47 -9.84
N GLU A 40 13.33 2.82 -10.45
CA GLU A 40 13.19 1.49 -11.03
C GLU A 40 12.86 0.41 -10.00
N GLN A 41 13.10 0.70 -8.72
CA GLN A 41 12.84 -0.24 -7.62
C GLN A 41 11.53 0.06 -6.91
N HIS A 42 10.66 0.85 -7.52
CA HIS A 42 9.32 1.12 -7.05
C HIS A 42 8.30 0.62 -8.06
N GLU A 43 7.24 0.00 -7.55
CA GLU A 43 6.08 -0.41 -8.33
C GLU A 43 4.84 0.16 -7.65
N PHE A 44 3.99 0.81 -8.43
CA PHE A 44 2.71 1.31 -7.92
C PHE A 44 1.59 0.71 -8.73
N ILE A 45 0.63 0.10 -8.06
CA ILE A 45 -0.55 -0.46 -8.70
C ILE A 45 -1.80 0.14 -8.10
N ALA A 46 -2.85 0.20 -8.90
CA ALA A 46 -4.13 0.79 -8.50
C ALA A 46 -5.30 -0.08 -8.92
N ALA A 47 -6.37 0.01 -8.14
CA ALA A 47 -7.65 -0.58 -8.49
C ALA A 47 -8.50 0.53 -9.10
N VAL A 48 -8.97 0.34 -10.32
CA VAL A 48 -9.68 1.37 -11.09
C VAL A 48 -11.01 0.82 -11.59
N SER A 49 -12.07 1.61 -11.49
CA SER A 49 -13.38 1.27 -12.04
C SER A 49 -13.95 2.51 -12.69
N ASP A 50 -14.33 2.40 -13.97
CA ASP A 50 -14.91 3.50 -14.75
C ASP A 50 -14.07 4.79 -14.70
N GLY A 51 -12.75 4.62 -14.82
CA GLY A 51 -11.84 5.76 -14.83
C GLY A 51 -11.56 6.35 -13.46
N ARG A 52 -12.13 5.78 -12.40
CA ARG A 52 -11.94 6.26 -11.03
C ARG A 52 -10.99 5.35 -10.27
N VAL A 53 -9.99 5.93 -9.63
CA VAL A 53 -9.08 5.18 -8.74
C VAL A 53 -9.77 4.93 -7.41
N LEU A 54 -9.94 3.66 -7.06
CA LEU A 54 -10.59 3.24 -5.81
C LEU A 54 -9.58 3.03 -4.69
N GLY A 55 -8.35 2.73 -5.04
CA GLY A 55 -7.28 2.53 -4.07
C GLY A 55 -5.97 2.27 -4.79
N TYR A 56 -4.88 2.28 -4.04
CA TYR A 56 -3.58 2.00 -4.62
C TYR A 56 -2.62 1.44 -3.57
N VAL A 57 -1.54 0.84 -4.05
CA VAL A 57 -0.48 0.32 -3.19
C VAL A 57 0.86 0.57 -3.86
N GLY A 58 1.86 0.91 -3.04
CA GLY A 58 3.23 1.10 -3.48
C GLY A 58 4.14 0.03 -2.90
N LEU A 59 5.03 -0.48 -3.73
CA LEU A 59 6.04 -1.47 -3.36
C LEU A 59 7.42 -0.93 -3.71
N MET A 60 8.29 -0.93 -2.72
CA MET A 60 9.71 -0.65 -2.93
C MET A 60 10.46 -1.95 -2.67
N TYR A 61 11.48 -2.26 -3.48
CA TYR A 61 12.24 -3.49 -3.25
C TYR A 61 13.72 -3.28 -3.55
N VAL A 62 14.54 -4.02 -2.81
CA VAL A 62 15.99 -4.07 -3.00
C VAL A 62 16.38 -5.54 -2.95
N LEU A 63 16.99 -6.05 -4.03
CA LEU A 63 17.29 -7.48 -4.15
C LEU A 63 16.01 -8.29 -3.98
N ASP A 64 15.93 -9.18 -3.00
CA ASP A 64 14.76 -10.01 -2.75
C ASP A 64 13.91 -9.52 -1.57
N GLU A 65 14.14 -8.31 -1.08
CA GLU A 65 13.45 -7.73 0.06
C GLU A 65 12.42 -6.70 -0.41
N GLY A 66 11.16 -6.92 -0.07
CA GLY A 66 10.07 -6.03 -0.46
C GLY A 66 9.53 -5.24 0.73
N TYR A 67 9.22 -3.96 0.49
CA TYR A 67 8.66 -3.05 1.48
C TYR A 67 7.44 -2.37 0.89
N ILE A 68 6.31 -2.52 1.56
CA ILE A 68 5.08 -1.86 1.13
C ILE A 68 5.09 -0.44 1.71
N SER A 69 5.20 0.55 0.84
CA SER A 69 5.33 1.94 1.26
C SER A 69 3.98 2.61 1.53
N ASN A 70 2.95 2.24 0.76
CA ASN A 70 1.63 2.86 0.85
C ASN A 70 0.55 1.83 0.57
N VAL A 71 -0.52 1.88 1.34
CA VAL A 71 -1.76 1.16 1.03
C VAL A 71 -2.90 2.11 1.39
N ALA A 72 -3.71 2.48 0.42
CA ALA A 72 -4.82 3.38 0.66
C ALA A 72 -6.02 3.02 -0.19
N VAL A 73 -7.21 3.05 0.41
CA VAL A 73 -8.48 2.82 -0.27
C VAL A 73 -9.32 4.08 -0.09
N HIS A 74 -9.88 4.57 -1.20
CA HIS A 74 -10.77 5.73 -1.17
C HIS A 74 -11.87 5.51 -0.14
N PRO A 75 -12.21 6.51 0.70
CA PRO A 75 -13.24 6.33 1.72
C PRO A 75 -14.57 5.78 1.19
N ASP A 76 -14.97 6.19 -0.01
CA ASP A 76 -16.23 5.74 -0.63
C ASP A 76 -16.18 4.30 -1.14
N ALA A 77 -14.99 3.73 -1.24
CA ALA A 77 -14.80 2.39 -1.77
C ALA A 77 -14.45 1.36 -0.69
N ARG A 78 -14.47 1.75 0.56
CA ARG A 78 -14.14 0.85 1.68
C ARG A 78 -15.22 -0.21 1.86
N ARG A 79 -14.81 -1.35 2.46
CA ARG A 79 -15.68 -2.49 2.73
C ARG A 79 -16.22 -3.16 1.46
N GLN A 80 -15.52 -3.01 0.34
CA GLN A 80 -15.87 -3.62 -0.93
C GLN A 80 -14.80 -4.58 -1.43
N GLY A 81 -13.84 -4.95 -0.57
CA GLY A 81 -12.79 -5.88 -0.94
C GLY A 81 -11.66 -5.29 -1.77
N ILE A 82 -11.60 -3.97 -1.88
CA ILE A 82 -10.54 -3.30 -2.67
C ILE A 82 -9.16 -3.55 -2.06
N GLY A 83 -9.05 -3.46 -0.73
CA GLY A 83 -7.79 -3.76 -0.05
C GLY A 83 -7.32 -5.18 -0.30
N ASP A 84 -8.23 -6.15 -0.22
CA ASP A 84 -7.92 -7.55 -0.52
C ASP A 84 -7.41 -7.71 -1.96
N THR A 85 -8.08 -7.10 -2.91
CA THR A 85 -7.71 -7.17 -4.32
C THR A 85 -6.32 -6.58 -4.55
N LEU A 86 -6.04 -5.44 -3.92
CA LEU A 86 -4.73 -4.79 -4.04
C LEU A 86 -3.61 -5.64 -3.45
N ILE A 87 -3.83 -6.22 -2.26
CA ILE A 87 -2.81 -7.04 -1.61
C ILE A 87 -2.56 -8.32 -2.42
N ASP A 88 -3.62 -8.94 -2.96
CA ASP A 88 -3.46 -10.11 -3.83
C ASP A 88 -2.63 -9.77 -5.07
N ALA A 89 -2.91 -8.64 -5.70
CA ALA A 89 -2.17 -8.19 -6.88
C ALA A 89 -0.70 -7.90 -6.54
N LEU A 90 -0.48 -7.32 -5.36
CA LEU A 90 0.87 -7.04 -4.89
C LEU A 90 1.65 -8.33 -4.64
N ALA A 91 1.01 -9.33 -4.05
CA ALA A 91 1.63 -10.64 -3.82
C ALA A 91 2.03 -11.29 -5.14
N ALA A 92 1.19 -11.18 -6.17
CA ALA A 92 1.50 -11.68 -7.50
C ALA A 92 2.71 -10.96 -8.09
N LYS A 93 2.77 -9.64 -7.94
CA LYS A 93 3.92 -8.85 -8.40
C LYS A 93 5.19 -9.24 -7.66
N ALA A 94 5.10 -9.45 -6.35
CA ALA A 94 6.25 -9.87 -5.54
C ALA A 94 6.77 -11.24 -5.99
N ALA A 95 5.87 -12.15 -6.35
CA ALA A 95 6.26 -13.46 -6.87
C ALA A 95 6.99 -13.34 -8.21
N GLU A 96 6.52 -12.46 -9.10
CA GLU A 96 7.20 -12.18 -10.37
C GLU A 96 8.60 -11.64 -10.15
N LEU A 97 8.79 -10.81 -9.13
CA LEU A 97 10.07 -10.21 -8.79
C LEU A 97 10.95 -11.16 -7.95
N GLU A 98 10.44 -12.33 -7.62
CA GLU A 98 11.14 -13.35 -6.82
C GLU A 98 11.56 -12.84 -5.45
N LEU A 99 10.70 -12.01 -4.83
CA LEU A 99 10.97 -11.48 -3.50
C LEU A 99 10.84 -12.56 -2.43
N ALA A 100 11.69 -12.50 -1.42
CA ALA A 100 11.66 -13.46 -0.31
C ALA A 100 10.57 -13.12 0.70
N PHE A 101 10.30 -11.83 0.89
CA PHE A 101 9.28 -11.38 1.84
C PHE A 101 8.76 -9.98 1.46
N LEU A 102 7.61 -9.65 2.06
CA LEU A 102 7.06 -8.30 2.06
C LEU A 102 6.93 -7.83 3.49
N THR A 103 7.32 -6.61 3.77
CA THR A 103 7.18 -6.02 5.09
C THR A 103 6.50 -4.66 5.01
N LEU A 104 5.85 -4.25 6.08
CA LEU A 104 5.18 -2.96 6.16
C LEU A 104 5.09 -2.50 7.60
N GLU A 105 4.79 -1.20 7.75
CA GLU A 105 4.51 -0.61 9.05
C GLU A 105 3.08 -0.09 9.05
N VAL A 106 2.37 -0.30 10.14
CA VAL A 106 0.96 0.12 10.27
C VAL A 106 0.76 0.68 11.67
N ARG A 107 -0.09 1.71 11.79
CA ARG A 107 -0.42 2.27 13.10
C ARG A 107 -0.98 1.18 14.00
N GLU A 108 -0.50 1.14 15.22
CA GLU A 108 -0.95 0.15 16.21
C GLU A 108 -2.46 0.18 16.40
N SER A 109 -3.07 1.35 16.32
CA SER A 109 -4.51 1.53 16.49
C SER A 109 -5.34 1.16 15.25
N ASN A 110 -4.69 0.91 14.12
CA ASN A 110 -5.42 0.64 12.87
C ASN A 110 -5.82 -0.83 12.78
N ALA A 111 -6.79 -1.23 13.59
CA ALA A 111 -7.25 -2.61 13.66
C ALA A 111 -7.76 -3.16 12.32
N PRO A 112 -8.53 -2.40 11.53
CA PRO A 112 -8.97 -2.92 10.21
C PRO A 112 -7.82 -3.26 9.28
N ALA A 113 -6.78 -2.42 9.24
CA ALA A 113 -5.62 -2.68 8.38
C ALA A 113 -4.83 -3.89 8.88
N ILE A 114 -4.60 -3.98 10.19
CA ILE A 114 -3.88 -5.11 10.78
C ILE A 114 -4.61 -6.41 10.46
N THR A 115 -5.94 -6.41 10.57
CA THR A 115 -6.76 -7.58 10.26
C THR A 115 -6.64 -7.95 8.78
N LEU A 116 -6.66 -6.96 7.89
CA LEU A 116 -6.48 -7.18 6.45
C LEU A 116 -5.14 -7.85 6.17
N TYR A 117 -4.06 -7.32 6.74
CA TYR A 117 -2.73 -7.87 6.49
C TYR A 117 -2.59 -9.27 7.09
N ALA A 118 -3.10 -9.50 8.29
CA ALA A 118 -3.06 -10.82 8.92
C ALA A 118 -3.76 -11.87 8.05
N LYS A 119 -4.88 -11.50 7.46
CA LYS A 119 -5.65 -12.37 6.55
C LYS A 119 -4.83 -12.78 5.33
N HIS A 120 -3.90 -11.94 4.90
CA HIS A 120 -3.05 -12.19 3.74
C HIS A 120 -1.67 -12.76 4.12
N GLY A 121 -1.53 -13.27 5.33
CA GLY A 121 -0.31 -13.98 5.74
C GLY A 121 0.77 -13.11 6.36
N PHE A 122 0.46 -11.86 6.69
CA PHE A 122 1.39 -11.01 7.40
C PHE A 122 1.32 -11.28 8.90
N HIS A 123 2.47 -11.29 9.55
CA HIS A 123 2.59 -11.53 10.99
C HIS A 123 3.31 -10.36 11.67
N PRO A 124 2.88 -9.97 12.88
CA PRO A 124 3.64 -8.96 13.62
C PRO A 124 5.02 -9.52 13.96
N VAL A 125 6.06 -8.75 13.66
CA VAL A 125 7.45 -9.14 13.94
C VAL A 125 8.17 -8.15 14.83
N GLY A 126 7.55 -7.01 15.14
CA GLY A 126 8.13 -6.02 16.01
C GLY A 126 7.32 -4.74 16.05
N LYS A 127 7.85 -3.74 16.75
CA LYS A 127 7.26 -2.41 16.82
C LYS A 127 8.35 -1.37 16.62
N THR A 128 8.00 -0.29 15.94
CA THR A 128 8.83 0.91 15.84
C THR A 128 8.19 1.97 16.70
N LYS A 129 8.85 2.30 17.80
CA LYS A 129 8.30 3.22 18.78
C LYS A 129 8.25 4.64 18.22
N ASN A 130 7.12 5.32 18.42
CA ASN A 130 6.93 6.71 17.99
C ASN A 130 7.20 6.93 16.49
N TYR A 131 6.89 5.94 15.68
CA TYR A 131 7.12 5.99 14.22
C TYR A 131 6.26 7.05 13.54
N TYR A 132 5.00 7.17 13.97
CA TYR A 132 4.05 8.13 13.41
C TYR A 132 4.01 9.39 14.27
N ASP A 133 3.71 10.51 13.61
CA ASP A 133 3.35 11.74 14.30
C ASP A 133 1.97 12.16 13.81
N ALA A 134 1.37 13.19 14.38
CA ALA A 134 0.08 13.77 13.98
C ALA A 134 -1.07 12.74 13.79
N PRO A 135 -1.45 11.91 14.76
CA PRO A 135 -0.96 11.84 16.14
C PRO A 135 0.25 10.93 16.30
N LYS A 136 0.98 11.13 17.39
CA LYS A 136 2.13 10.31 17.73
C LYS A 136 1.66 8.91 18.11
N GLU A 137 2.27 7.91 17.50
CA GLU A 137 1.85 6.53 17.71
C GLU A 137 2.95 5.56 17.27
N ASP A 138 2.99 4.39 17.91
CA ASP A 138 3.91 3.32 17.51
C ASP A 138 3.41 2.65 16.24
N ALA A 139 4.34 2.13 15.45
CA ALA A 139 4.02 1.28 14.32
C ALA A 139 4.19 -0.18 14.70
N VAL A 140 3.28 -1.02 14.21
CA VAL A 140 3.47 -2.46 14.22
C VAL A 140 4.17 -2.81 12.92
N LEU A 141 5.27 -3.54 13.02
CA LEU A 141 5.99 -4.04 11.85
C LEU A 141 5.44 -5.42 11.53
N MET A 142 4.95 -5.61 10.32
CA MET A 142 4.35 -6.87 9.88
C MET A 142 5.07 -7.40 8.65
N THR A 143 5.27 -8.70 8.58
CA THR A 143 5.99 -9.34 7.49
C THR A 143 5.25 -10.58 6.99
N CYS A 144 5.22 -10.73 5.68
CA CYS A 144 4.72 -11.92 4.99
C CYS A 144 5.89 -12.57 4.27
N TYR A 145 6.21 -13.81 4.62
CA TYR A 145 7.30 -14.56 3.99
C TYR A 145 6.78 -15.28 2.75
N LEU A 146 7.48 -15.11 1.63
CA LEU A 146 7.09 -15.68 0.34
C LEU A 146 7.92 -16.90 -0.04
N LYS A 147 9.05 -17.06 0.64
CA LYS A 147 9.95 -18.19 0.42
C LYS A 147 10.37 -18.80 1.74
#